data_e6046ce936c3e916c4af34c3f799e2e9
#
_entry.id   e6046ce936c3e916c4af34c3f799e2e9
#
_cell.length_a   1.000
_cell.length_b   1.000
_cell.length_c   1.000
_cell.angle_alpha   90.00
_cell.angle_beta   90.00
_cell.angle_gamma   90.00
#
_symmetry.space_group_name_H-M   'P 1'
#
loop_
_entity.id
_entity.type
_entity.pdbx_description
1 polymer ?
#
loop_
_entity_poly.entity_id
_entity_poly.type
_entity_poly.pdbx_seq_one_letter_code
_entity_poly.pdbx_strand_id
1 'polypeptide(L)'
;MLDRLLILTARYARWVPETLLRGFFLLAADVSWLLHVGGVRQLETNLAHVVGPVGRKRLRHISRRGMRSYFTYFSEALTVGARTTEQLKARIRPAGTGYPEPAKTMIESRSVPIGMGHQGNWDYAGFWAGRAVGPVTTVAERLSNEELLETFAQIRRDLGINIILTGEHGIIERLADTLASPEQVVPLLADRDLSRNGVFVRAFDSWIRVAAGPAVIALDSHLPLYTVNMYRERLTGDRRHQAGTPLGYICSIDGPIDTDAFQGLPRDQAVQELSQAWVDQWSSGIREHPEDWHMLQPIFIEDLDLSRMHAVPEHISAEVGLRRGKARGNRS
;
A
#
# COMPACT_ATOMS: atom_id res chain seq x y z
N MET A 1 -17.06 -12.62 13.90
CA MET A 1 -16.13 -13.35 14.82
C MET A 1 -14.72 -12.79 14.73
N LEU A 2 -14.14 -12.63 13.53
CA LEU A 2 -12.80 -12.07 13.32
C LEU A 2 -12.67 -10.65 13.88
N ASP A 3 -13.63 -9.76 13.60
CA ASP A 3 -13.64 -8.38 14.07
C ASP A 3 -13.57 -8.28 15.60
N ARG A 4 -14.38 -9.08 16.30
CA ARG A 4 -14.34 -9.14 17.77
C ARG A 4 -12.98 -9.61 18.30
N LEU A 5 -12.35 -10.56 17.60
CA LEU A 5 -11.01 -11.01 17.96
C LEU A 5 -9.98 -9.89 17.76
N LEU A 6 -10.05 -9.16 16.66
CA LEU A 6 -9.17 -8.03 16.39
C LEU A 6 -9.35 -6.91 17.44
N ILE A 7 -10.59 -6.55 17.77
CA ILE A 7 -10.90 -5.52 18.79
C ILE A 7 -10.37 -5.95 20.16
N LEU A 8 -10.65 -7.20 20.58
CA LEU A 8 -10.13 -7.73 21.84
C LEU A 8 -8.60 -7.76 21.85
N THR A 9 -8.00 -8.18 20.73
CA THR A 9 -6.54 -8.19 20.60
C THR A 9 -5.98 -6.76 20.72
N ALA A 10 -6.56 -5.77 20.04
CA ALA A 10 -6.15 -4.37 20.17
C ALA A 10 -6.23 -3.87 21.62
N ARG A 11 -7.31 -4.21 22.32
CA ARG A 11 -7.55 -3.80 23.74
C ARG A 11 -6.53 -4.39 24.72
N TYR A 12 -6.14 -5.64 24.51
CA TYR A 12 -5.28 -6.38 25.43
C TYR A 12 -3.84 -6.57 24.92
N ALA A 13 -3.54 -6.24 23.66
CA ALA A 13 -2.22 -6.43 23.03
C ALA A 13 -1.08 -5.77 23.81
N ARG A 14 -1.34 -4.64 24.47
CA ARG A 14 -0.34 -3.93 25.30
C ARG A 14 0.17 -4.76 26.51
N TRP A 15 -0.60 -5.77 26.95
CA TRP A 15 -0.25 -6.63 28.07
C TRP A 15 0.45 -7.94 27.63
N VAL A 16 0.41 -8.24 26.33
CA VAL A 16 1.00 -9.46 25.77
C VAL A 16 2.39 -9.13 25.22
N PRO A 17 3.44 -9.88 25.60
CA PRO A 17 4.75 -9.71 24.99
C PRO A 17 4.66 -9.80 23.46
N GLU A 18 5.29 -8.84 22.76
CA GLU A 18 5.25 -8.76 21.29
C GLU A 18 5.67 -10.06 20.60
N THR A 19 6.68 -10.75 21.16
CA THR A 19 7.19 -12.00 20.61
C THR A 19 6.14 -13.10 20.63
N LEU A 20 5.32 -13.20 21.69
CA LEU A 20 4.23 -14.17 21.80
C LEU A 20 3.10 -13.84 20.83
N LEU A 21 2.67 -12.57 20.78
CA LEU A 21 1.63 -12.13 19.88
C LEU A 21 2.04 -12.35 18.41
N ARG A 22 3.25 -11.93 18.05
CA ARG A 22 3.81 -12.17 16.72
C ARG A 22 3.89 -13.67 16.40
N GLY A 23 4.32 -14.49 17.35
CA GLY A 23 4.35 -15.95 17.18
C GLY A 23 2.97 -16.52 16.86
N PHE A 24 1.95 -16.06 17.59
CA PHE A 24 0.55 -16.44 17.32
C PHE A 24 0.09 -16.02 15.92
N PHE A 25 0.34 -14.76 15.50
CA PHE A 25 -0.04 -14.28 14.18
C PHE A 25 0.72 -15.02 13.06
N LEU A 26 1.99 -15.34 13.25
CA LEU A 26 2.75 -16.14 12.28
C LEU A 26 2.22 -17.57 12.16
N LEU A 27 1.82 -18.19 13.27
CA LEU A 27 1.17 -19.50 13.24
C LEU A 27 -0.17 -19.43 12.50
N ALA A 28 -0.99 -18.44 12.81
CA ALA A 28 -2.26 -18.20 12.12
C ALA A 28 -2.07 -17.96 10.62
N ALA A 29 -1.02 -17.23 10.23
CA ALA A 29 -0.65 -17.04 8.82
C ALA A 29 -0.29 -18.38 8.14
N ASP A 30 0.53 -19.19 8.78
CA ASP A 30 0.94 -20.50 8.24
C ASP A 30 -0.26 -21.47 8.12
N VAL A 31 -1.15 -21.51 9.11
CA VAL A 31 -2.38 -22.30 9.07
C VAL A 31 -3.32 -21.82 7.96
N SER A 32 -3.55 -20.52 7.87
CA SER A 32 -4.38 -19.92 6.81
C SER A 32 -3.84 -20.24 5.42
N TRP A 33 -2.52 -20.12 5.24
CA TRP A 33 -1.83 -20.46 4.01
C TRP A 33 -1.93 -21.95 3.67
N LEU A 34 -1.76 -22.84 4.64
CA LEU A 34 -1.82 -24.30 4.45
C LEU A 34 -3.23 -24.73 4.02
N LEU A 35 -4.25 -24.19 4.69
CA LEU A 35 -5.65 -24.50 4.45
C LEU A 35 -6.26 -23.71 3.25
N HIS A 36 -5.49 -22.82 2.62
CA HIS A 36 -5.98 -21.92 1.55
C HIS A 36 -7.25 -21.13 1.92
N VAL A 37 -7.37 -20.73 3.18
CA VAL A 37 -8.52 -19.94 3.64
C VAL A 37 -8.34 -18.46 3.33
N GLY A 38 -9.46 -17.73 3.26
CA GLY A 38 -9.44 -16.31 2.93
C GLY A 38 -8.85 -16.04 1.54
N GLY A 39 -8.11 -14.95 1.40
CA GLY A 39 -7.53 -14.49 0.12
C GLY A 39 -6.26 -15.22 -0.35
N VAL A 40 -5.85 -16.36 0.24
CA VAL A 40 -4.58 -17.02 -0.10
C VAL A 40 -4.49 -17.39 -1.57
N ARG A 41 -5.56 -17.93 -2.16
CA ARG A 41 -5.58 -18.28 -3.59
C ARG A 41 -5.46 -17.03 -4.46
N GLN A 42 -6.15 -15.96 -4.07
CA GLN A 42 -6.06 -14.70 -4.80
C GLN A 42 -4.67 -14.07 -4.67
N LEU A 43 -4.06 -14.12 -3.48
CA LEU A 43 -2.66 -13.69 -3.31
C LEU A 43 -1.72 -14.49 -4.23
N GLU A 44 -1.89 -15.79 -4.36
CA GLU A 44 -1.09 -16.62 -5.28
C GLU A 44 -1.31 -16.23 -6.74
N THR A 45 -2.54 -15.93 -7.14
CA THR A 45 -2.86 -15.44 -8.49
C THR A 45 -2.19 -14.09 -8.74
N ASN A 46 -2.34 -13.13 -7.83
CA ASN A 46 -1.72 -11.82 -7.96
C ASN A 46 -0.18 -11.92 -8.01
N LEU A 47 0.41 -12.73 -7.12
CA LEU A 47 1.85 -12.94 -7.12
C LEU A 47 2.36 -13.62 -8.40
N ALA A 48 1.57 -14.48 -9.03
CA ALA A 48 1.94 -15.10 -10.30
C ALA A 48 2.07 -14.06 -11.43
N HIS A 49 1.22 -13.02 -11.46
CA HIS A 49 1.38 -11.88 -12.37
C HIS A 49 2.67 -11.09 -12.07
N VAL A 50 2.95 -10.84 -10.79
CA VAL A 50 4.12 -10.05 -10.37
C VAL A 50 5.44 -10.73 -10.72
N VAL A 51 5.58 -12.02 -10.40
CA VAL A 51 6.86 -12.74 -10.54
C VAL A 51 7.02 -13.44 -11.88
N GLY A 52 5.96 -13.44 -12.72
CA GLY A 52 5.95 -14.11 -14.01
C GLY A 52 6.00 -15.65 -13.89
N PRO A 53 6.43 -16.35 -14.95
CA PRO A 53 6.43 -17.80 -14.99
C PRO A 53 7.49 -18.38 -14.04
N VAL A 54 7.08 -18.73 -12.82
CA VAL A 54 7.92 -19.41 -11.83
C VAL A 54 7.33 -20.77 -11.48
N GLY A 55 8.17 -21.71 -11.04
CA GLY A 55 7.71 -23.03 -10.61
C GLY A 55 6.79 -22.94 -9.37
N ARG A 56 5.80 -23.84 -9.29
CA ARG A 56 4.80 -23.89 -8.21
C ARG A 56 5.41 -23.84 -6.81
N LYS A 57 6.55 -24.50 -6.58
CA LYS A 57 7.23 -24.47 -5.27
C LYS A 57 7.70 -23.07 -4.89
N ARG A 58 8.24 -22.31 -5.86
CA ARG A 58 8.70 -20.92 -5.65
C ARG A 58 7.52 -20.01 -5.36
N LEU A 59 6.45 -20.09 -6.15
CA LEU A 59 5.22 -19.30 -5.92
C LEU A 59 4.62 -19.58 -4.54
N ARG A 60 4.52 -20.86 -4.15
CA ARG A 60 4.07 -21.27 -2.81
C ARG A 60 4.97 -20.74 -1.70
N HIS A 61 6.27 -20.67 -1.92
CA HIS A 61 7.19 -20.09 -0.95
C HIS A 61 6.97 -18.57 -0.79
N ILE A 62 6.81 -17.85 -1.90
CA ILE A 62 6.55 -16.39 -1.88
C ILE A 62 5.20 -16.11 -1.22
N SER A 63 4.14 -16.83 -1.58
CA SER A 63 2.79 -16.64 -1.01
C SER A 63 2.76 -16.91 0.50
N ARG A 64 3.51 -17.90 1.00
CA ARG A 64 3.67 -18.14 2.44
C ARG A 64 4.32 -16.94 3.15
N ARG A 65 5.38 -16.39 2.55
CA ARG A 65 6.05 -15.19 3.07
C ARG A 65 5.10 -13.99 3.03
N GLY A 66 4.27 -13.88 1.99
CA GLY A 66 3.25 -12.86 1.85
C GLY A 66 2.20 -12.92 2.95
N MET A 67 1.65 -14.11 3.21
CA MET A 67 0.72 -14.29 4.33
C MET A 67 1.36 -13.96 5.68
N ARG A 68 2.61 -14.34 5.90
CA ARG A 68 3.35 -13.97 7.12
C ARG A 68 3.59 -12.47 7.21
N SER A 69 3.86 -11.78 6.09
CA SER A 69 3.96 -10.33 6.03
C SER A 69 2.65 -9.65 6.42
N TYR A 70 1.57 -10.06 5.80
CA TYR A 70 0.22 -9.55 6.06
C TYR A 70 -0.21 -9.70 7.53
N PHE A 71 -0.01 -10.87 8.11
CA PHE A 71 -0.33 -11.10 9.53
C PHE A 71 0.62 -10.36 10.49
N THR A 72 1.88 -10.16 10.09
CA THR A 72 2.83 -9.35 10.86
C THR A 72 2.36 -7.91 10.93
N TYR A 73 1.90 -7.32 9.80
CA TYR A 73 1.31 -5.98 9.80
C TYR A 73 0.21 -5.85 10.86
N PHE A 74 -0.76 -6.77 10.92
CA PHE A 74 -1.81 -6.72 11.94
C PHE A 74 -1.27 -6.81 13.36
N SER A 75 -0.31 -7.72 13.62
CA SER A 75 0.28 -7.84 14.96
C SER A 75 0.98 -6.55 15.40
N GLU A 76 1.62 -5.86 14.47
CA GLU A 76 2.31 -4.58 14.73
C GLU A 76 1.33 -3.42 14.88
N ALA A 77 0.34 -3.30 13.99
CA ALA A 77 -0.70 -2.28 14.09
C ALA A 77 -1.43 -2.34 15.44
N LEU A 78 -1.80 -3.54 15.90
CA LEU A 78 -2.48 -3.74 17.18
C LEU A 78 -1.60 -3.49 18.41
N THR A 79 -0.27 -3.51 18.26
CA THR A 79 0.68 -3.31 19.37
C THR A 79 1.41 -1.98 19.32
N VAL A 80 1.16 -1.16 18.32
CA VAL A 80 1.92 0.08 18.11
C VAL A 80 1.83 1.04 19.29
N GLY A 81 0.67 1.17 19.93
CA GLY A 81 0.46 2.01 21.10
C GLY A 81 1.27 1.60 22.35
N ALA A 82 1.85 0.38 22.36
CA ALA A 82 2.76 -0.09 23.40
C ALA A 82 4.24 0.19 23.09
N ARG A 83 4.55 0.91 21.99
CA ARG A 83 5.92 1.19 21.55
C ARG A 83 6.33 2.61 21.88
N THR A 84 7.60 2.78 22.26
CA THR A 84 8.15 4.12 22.39
C THR A 84 8.46 4.72 21.02
N THR A 85 8.52 6.04 20.95
CA THR A 85 8.91 6.76 19.73
C THR A 85 10.28 6.30 19.22
N GLU A 86 11.24 6.05 20.11
CA GLU A 86 12.59 5.57 19.78
C GLU A 86 12.57 4.17 19.18
N GLN A 87 11.73 3.27 19.73
CA GLN A 87 11.53 1.94 19.16
C GLN A 87 10.98 2.02 17.74
N LEU A 88 9.96 2.86 17.51
CA LEU A 88 9.37 3.03 16.19
C LEU A 88 10.34 3.66 15.19
N LYS A 89 11.11 4.68 15.60
CA LYS A 89 12.17 5.28 14.78
C LYS A 89 13.24 4.25 14.37
N ALA A 90 13.64 3.37 15.29
CA ALA A 90 14.62 2.34 14.99
C ALA A 90 14.12 1.26 14.02
N ARG A 91 12.78 1.08 13.90
CA ARG A 91 12.15 0.09 13.02
C ARG A 91 12.05 0.52 11.57
N ILE A 92 12.15 1.80 11.27
CA ILE A 92 12.00 2.31 9.91
C ILE A 92 13.20 3.17 9.50
N ARG A 93 13.56 3.12 8.23
CA ARG A 93 14.50 4.05 7.61
C ARG A 93 14.08 4.39 6.20
N PRO A 94 14.32 5.62 5.74
CA PRO A 94 14.11 6.01 4.36
C PRO A 94 15.19 5.44 3.43
N ALA A 95 14.81 5.26 2.17
CA ALA A 95 15.68 4.93 1.04
C ALA A 95 15.02 5.43 -0.25
N GLY A 96 15.58 5.06 -1.41
CA GLY A 96 15.00 5.34 -2.73
C GLY A 96 15.60 6.57 -3.41
N THR A 97 15.28 6.74 -4.67
CA THR A 97 15.83 7.80 -5.54
C THR A 97 15.34 9.20 -5.19
N GLY A 98 14.16 9.28 -4.60
CA GLY A 98 13.54 10.53 -4.12
C GLY A 98 14.05 10.98 -2.75
N TYR A 99 14.97 10.24 -2.11
CA TYR A 99 15.52 10.53 -0.77
C TYR A 99 17.08 10.56 -0.69
N PRO A 100 17.84 10.93 -1.75
CA PRO A 100 19.23 11.37 -1.61
C PRO A 100 19.26 12.80 -1.03
N GLU A 101 20.43 13.29 -0.56
CA GLU A 101 20.49 14.55 0.18
C GLU A 101 19.80 15.78 -0.46
N PRO A 102 19.96 16.10 -1.77
CA PRO A 102 19.24 17.22 -2.38
C PRO A 102 17.71 16.99 -2.43
N ALA A 103 17.26 15.78 -2.74
CA ALA A 103 15.85 15.44 -2.79
C ALA A 103 15.23 15.36 -1.39
N LYS A 104 15.99 14.94 -0.38
CA LYS A 104 15.60 14.98 1.02
C LYS A 104 15.23 16.39 1.46
N THR A 105 16.10 17.36 1.22
CA THR A 105 15.86 18.76 1.54
C THR A 105 14.61 19.29 0.83
N MET A 106 14.41 18.91 -0.43
CA MET A 106 13.23 19.29 -1.20
C MET A 106 11.95 18.67 -0.62
N ILE A 107 11.97 17.39 -0.28
CA ILE A 107 10.81 16.70 0.34
C ILE A 107 10.49 17.32 1.70
N GLU A 108 11.49 17.54 2.54
CA GLU A 108 11.32 18.09 3.90
C GLU A 108 10.82 19.54 3.93
N SER A 109 10.99 20.30 2.85
CA SER A 109 10.59 21.71 2.77
C SER A 109 9.33 21.99 1.94
N ARG A 110 8.69 20.96 1.34
CA ARG A 110 7.52 21.09 0.48
C ARG A 110 6.43 20.11 0.86
N SER A 111 5.20 20.43 0.49
CA SER A 111 4.09 19.47 0.60
C SER A 111 4.23 18.35 -0.42
N VAL A 112 3.87 17.12 -0.02
CA VAL A 112 4.25 15.90 -0.73
C VAL A 112 3.03 15.02 -0.96
N PRO A 113 2.41 15.05 -2.15
CA PRO A 113 1.46 14.02 -2.56
C PRO A 113 2.21 12.71 -2.86
N ILE A 114 1.68 11.58 -2.40
CA ILE A 114 2.31 10.27 -2.53
C ILE A 114 1.31 9.23 -3.05
N GLY A 115 1.70 8.49 -4.10
CA GLY A 115 1.06 7.27 -4.53
C GLY A 115 1.75 6.05 -3.92
N MET A 116 0.99 5.14 -3.31
CA MET A 116 1.53 3.89 -2.74
C MET A 116 0.52 2.76 -2.77
N GLY A 117 0.99 1.55 -2.51
CA GLY A 117 0.15 0.35 -2.41
C GLY A 117 0.10 -0.23 -1.00
N HIS A 118 -0.73 -1.25 -0.82
CA HIS A 118 -0.86 -2.01 0.41
C HIS A 118 0.36 -2.94 0.60
N GLN A 119 1.50 -2.35 0.99
CA GLN A 119 2.79 -3.05 1.09
C GLN A 119 3.46 -2.78 2.44
N GLY A 120 4.00 -3.82 3.07
CA GLY A 120 4.74 -3.72 4.33
C GLY A 120 3.91 -3.15 5.49
N ASN A 121 4.42 -2.13 6.16
CA ASN A 121 3.72 -1.44 7.23
C ASN A 121 3.59 0.06 6.94
N TRP A 122 2.55 0.44 6.22
CA TRP A 122 2.26 1.83 5.84
C TRP A 122 1.94 2.75 7.03
N ASP A 123 1.43 2.20 8.15
CA ASP A 123 1.19 2.99 9.36
C ASP A 123 2.53 3.44 9.98
N TYR A 124 3.59 2.61 9.89
CA TYR A 124 4.94 3.01 10.27
C TYR A 124 5.52 4.05 9.31
N ALA A 125 5.22 3.98 8.01
CA ALA A 125 5.61 5.02 7.06
C ALA A 125 4.97 6.37 7.42
N GLY A 126 3.68 6.39 7.73
CA GLY A 126 2.97 7.58 8.20
C GLY A 126 3.54 8.13 9.50
N PHE A 127 3.84 7.27 10.47
CA PHE A 127 4.52 7.66 11.70
C PHE A 127 5.88 8.33 11.45
N TRP A 128 6.69 7.74 10.57
CA TRP A 128 7.99 8.30 10.24
C TRP A 128 7.86 9.64 9.50
N ALA A 129 7.03 9.69 8.47
CA ALA A 129 6.79 10.91 7.68
C ALA A 129 6.29 12.06 8.56
N GLY A 130 5.41 11.79 9.51
CA GLY A 130 4.89 12.79 10.45
C GLY A 130 5.94 13.41 11.38
N ARG A 131 7.15 12.83 11.44
CA ARG A 131 8.26 13.32 12.26
C ARG A 131 9.47 13.79 11.48
N ALA A 132 9.63 13.28 10.27
CA ALA A 132 10.79 13.58 9.42
C ALA A 132 10.47 14.60 8.34
N VAL A 133 9.21 14.69 7.91
CA VAL A 133 8.78 15.56 6.81
C VAL A 133 7.75 16.58 7.31
N GLY A 134 6.57 16.13 7.72
CA GLY A 134 5.50 17.02 8.16
C GLY A 134 4.21 16.27 8.49
N PRO A 135 3.14 16.98 8.91
CA PRO A 135 1.86 16.38 9.24
C PRO A 135 1.33 15.48 8.13
N VAL A 136 0.86 14.29 8.50
CA VAL A 136 0.36 13.29 7.56
C VAL A 136 -1.16 13.28 7.56
N THR A 137 -1.76 13.39 6.36
CA THR A 137 -3.20 13.21 6.14
C THR A 137 -3.42 12.18 5.05
N THR A 138 -4.25 11.18 5.30
CA THR A 138 -4.55 10.10 4.34
C THR A 138 -6.04 9.79 4.28
N VAL A 139 -6.43 8.97 3.29
CA VAL A 139 -7.80 8.45 3.16
C VAL A 139 -7.83 7.02 3.67
N ALA A 140 -8.84 6.69 4.47
CA ALA A 140 -9.08 5.35 4.95
C ALA A 140 -10.48 4.86 4.54
N GLU A 141 -10.60 3.57 4.23
CA GLU A 141 -11.88 2.96 3.92
C GLU A 141 -12.78 2.96 5.16
N ARG A 142 -14.05 3.38 4.96
CA ARG A 142 -15.07 3.25 5.99
C ARG A 142 -15.46 1.80 6.14
N LEU A 143 -15.03 1.18 7.22
CA LEU A 143 -15.39 -0.20 7.54
C LEU A 143 -16.85 -0.29 7.97
N SER A 144 -17.53 -1.40 7.66
CA SER A 144 -18.90 -1.65 8.08
C SER A 144 -19.04 -1.88 9.59
N ASN A 145 -17.98 -2.27 10.27
CA ASN A 145 -17.94 -2.43 11.72
C ASN A 145 -17.37 -1.14 12.35
N GLU A 146 -18.24 -0.33 12.94
CA GLU A 146 -17.89 0.97 13.54
C GLU A 146 -16.88 0.85 14.69
N GLU A 147 -16.93 -0.19 15.53
CA GLU A 147 -15.98 -0.39 16.63
C GLU A 147 -14.58 -0.72 16.10
N LEU A 148 -14.49 -1.51 15.04
CA LEU A 148 -13.24 -1.83 14.38
C LEU A 148 -12.68 -0.60 13.66
N LEU A 149 -13.54 0.17 12.98
CA LEU A 149 -13.18 1.43 12.33
C LEU A 149 -12.58 2.40 13.34
N GLU A 150 -13.26 2.63 14.47
CA GLU A 150 -12.79 3.54 15.52
C GLU A 150 -11.48 3.04 16.15
N THR A 151 -11.32 1.72 16.34
CA THR A 151 -10.08 1.13 16.84
C THR A 151 -8.88 1.46 15.91
N PHE A 152 -9.00 1.27 14.62
CA PHE A 152 -7.94 1.61 13.67
C PHE A 152 -7.74 3.12 13.49
N ALA A 153 -8.82 3.90 13.56
CA ALA A 153 -8.75 5.35 13.52
C ALA A 153 -7.98 5.88 14.73
N GLN A 154 -8.24 5.34 15.92
CA GLN A 154 -7.52 5.72 17.13
C GLN A 154 -6.04 5.37 17.06
N ILE A 155 -5.69 4.17 16.59
CA ILE A 155 -4.30 3.76 16.38
C ILE A 155 -3.56 4.78 15.48
N ARG A 156 -4.17 5.22 14.38
CA ARG A 156 -3.57 6.20 13.47
C ARG A 156 -3.44 7.58 14.08
N ARG A 157 -4.47 8.04 14.83
CA ARG A 157 -4.36 9.30 15.59
C ARG A 157 -3.21 9.27 16.60
N ASP A 158 -3.02 8.16 17.31
CA ASP A 158 -1.93 7.97 18.27
C ASP A 158 -0.54 8.00 17.58
N LEU A 159 -0.47 7.61 16.31
CA LEU A 159 0.72 7.75 15.47
C LEU A 159 0.92 9.17 14.91
N GLY A 160 -0.04 10.05 15.07
CA GLY A 160 -0.04 11.40 14.51
C GLY A 160 -0.48 11.47 13.04
N ILE A 161 -1.30 10.50 12.61
CA ILE A 161 -1.83 10.43 11.23
C ILE A 161 -3.29 10.89 11.23
N ASN A 162 -3.59 11.94 10.46
CA ASN A 162 -4.94 12.39 10.20
C ASN A 162 -5.60 11.52 9.13
N ILE A 163 -6.86 11.14 9.34
CA ILE A 163 -7.62 10.34 8.37
C ILE A 163 -8.90 11.03 7.92
N ILE A 164 -9.19 10.91 6.64
CA ILE A 164 -10.46 11.24 5.99
C ILE A 164 -11.09 9.91 5.60
N LEU A 165 -12.37 9.69 5.93
CA LEU A 165 -13.02 8.42 5.61
C LEU A 165 -13.62 8.44 4.20
N THR A 166 -13.50 7.32 3.47
CA THR A 166 -14.22 7.16 2.20
C THR A 166 -15.73 7.33 2.42
N GLY A 167 -16.40 7.93 1.41
CA GLY A 167 -17.83 8.27 1.49
C GLY A 167 -18.12 9.64 2.12
N GLU A 168 -17.13 10.35 2.65
CA GLU A 168 -17.26 11.76 3.01
C GLU A 168 -17.31 12.63 1.74
N HIS A 169 -17.95 13.80 1.83
CA HIS A 169 -18.01 14.76 0.73
C HIS A 169 -16.72 15.56 0.61
N GLY A 170 -16.36 15.93 -0.62
CA GLY A 170 -15.25 16.84 -0.87
C GLY A 170 -13.87 16.29 -0.48
N ILE A 171 -13.62 14.97 -0.58
CA ILE A 171 -12.34 14.36 -0.18
C ILE A 171 -11.18 14.97 -0.97
N ILE A 172 -11.32 15.09 -2.29
CA ILE A 172 -10.24 15.61 -3.16
C ILE A 172 -9.95 17.08 -2.83
N GLU A 173 -10.98 17.88 -2.66
CA GLU A 173 -10.87 19.30 -2.28
C GLU A 173 -10.16 19.45 -0.93
N ARG A 174 -10.54 18.67 0.06
CA ARG A 174 -9.89 18.67 1.40
C ARG A 174 -8.44 18.26 1.35
N LEU A 175 -8.08 17.31 0.49
CA LEU A 175 -6.69 16.88 0.30
C LEU A 175 -5.89 17.98 -0.41
N ALA A 176 -6.47 18.64 -1.42
CA ALA A 176 -5.85 19.79 -2.10
C ALA A 176 -5.64 20.97 -1.14
N ASP A 177 -6.63 21.29 -0.31
CA ASP A 177 -6.52 22.32 0.74
C ASP A 177 -5.42 21.97 1.75
N THR A 178 -5.29 20.68 2.12
CA THR A 178 -4.21 20.20 2.97
C THR A 178 -2.85 20.46 2.31
N LEU A 179 -2.69 20.10 1.03
CA LEU A 179 -1.43 20.29 0.30
C LEU A 179 -1.09 21.77 0.03
N ALA A 180 -2.07 22.67 0.07
CA ALA A 180 -1.88 24.11 -0.02
C ALA A 180 -1.15 24.71 1.20
N SER A 181 -1.18 24.03 2.35
CA SER A 181 -0.38 24.37 3.52
C SER A 181 1.03 23.80 3.36
N PRO A 182 2.09 24.46 3.88
CA PRO A 182 3.46 23.97 3.75
C PRO A 182 3.68 22.66 4.55
N GLU A 183 4.66 21.89 4.09
CA GLU A 183 5.18 20.69 4.79
C GLU A 183 4.14 19.62 5.10
N GLN A 184 3.08 19.50 4.28
CA GLN A 184 2.07 18.45 4.44
C GLN A 184 2.44 17.20 3.64
N VAL A 185 2.12 16.03 4.17
CA VAL A 185 2.32 14.75 3.49
C VAL A 185 0.98 14.05 3.30
N VAL A 186 0.65 13.75 2.05
CA VAL A 186 -0.63 13.12 1.69
C VAL A 186 -0.37 11.79 0.96
N PRO A 187 -0.12 10.69 1.70
CA PRO A 187 0.02 9.36 1.12
C PRO A 187 -1.34 8.74 0.87
N LEU A 188 -1.56 8.21 -0.33
CA LEU A 188 -2.78 7.51 -0.71
C LEU A 188 -2.47 6.06 -1.11
N LEU A 189 -3.09 5.10 -0.42
CA LEU A 189 -3.11 3.69 -0.81
C LEU A 189 -4.01 3.55 -2.03
N ALA A 190 -3.41 3.49 -3.21
CA ALA A 190 -4.09 3.68 -4.48
C ALA A 190 -3.97 2.50 -5.45
N ASP A 191 -3.36 1.40 -5.04
CA ASP A 191 -3.04 0.24 -5.87
C ASP A 191 -4.27 -0.58 -6.33
N ARG A 192 -5.48 -0.20 -5.90
CA ARG A 192 -6.73 -0.82 -6.33
C ARG A 192 -7.90 0.16 -6.25
N ASP A 193 -8.64 0.29 -7.35
CA ASP A 193 -9.95 0.95 -7.37
C ASP A 193 -10.86 0.31 -8.44
N LEU A 194 -11.95 -0.29 -8.01
CA LEU A 194 -12.97 -0.86 -8.89
C LEU A 194 -14.22 0.06 -9.01
N SER A 195 -14.15 1.28 -8.48
CA SER A 195 -15.19 2.30 -8.63
C SER A 195 -15.25 2.84 -10.07
N ARG A 196 -16.20 3.73 -10.35
CA ARG A 196 -16.29 4.40 -11.66
C ARG A 196 -15.12 5.33 -11.95
N ASN A 197 -14.45 5.83 -10.92
CA ASN A 197 -13.40 6.85 -11.02
C ASN A 197 -11.98 6.27 -11.10
N GLY A 198 -11.84 4.96 -11.01
CA GLY A 198 -10.53 4.31 -11.13
C GLY A 198 -9.94 4.40 -12.53
N VAL A 199 -8.63 4.48 -12.61
CA VAL A 199 -7.83 4.62 -13.84
C VAL A 199 -7.24 3.28 -14.24
N PHE A 200 -7.35 2.92 -15.52
CA PHE A 200 -6.71 1.71 -16.05
C PHE A 200 -5.24 1.99 -16.36
N VAL A 201 -4.35 1.20 -15.80
CA VAL A 201 -2.91 1.30 -16.01
C VAL A 201 -2.30 -0.08 -16.22
N ARG A 202 -1.12 -0.10 -16.82
CA ARG A 202 -0.34 -1.33 -16.95
C ARG A 202 0.53 -1.54 -15.72
N ALA A 203 0.49 -2.74 -15.17
CA ALA A 203 1.43 -3.21 -14.16
C ALA A 203 1.66 -4.71 -14.33
N PHE A 204 2.91 -5.17 -14.18
CA PHE A 204 3.29 -6.58 -14.24
C PHE A 204 2.87 -7.25 -15.56
N ASP A 205 3.00 -6.54 -16.68
CA ASP A 205 2.60 -6.95 -18.03
C ASP A 205 1.08 -7.22 -18.20
N SER A 206 0.27 -6.73 -17.27
CA SER A 206 -1.20 -6.85 -17.24
C SER A 206 -1.88 -5.51 -17.02
N TRP A 207 -3.20 -5.46 -17.17
CA TRP A 207 -4.01 -4.30 -16.82
C TRP A 207 -4.53 -4.42 -15.40
N ILE A 208 -4.38 -3.32 -14.63
CA ILE A 208 -5.01 -3.12 -13.33
C ILE A 208 -5.80 -1.82 -13.31
N ARG A 209 -6.62 -1.62 -12.29
CA ARG A 209 -7.33 -0.38 -12.09
C ARG A 209 -6.99 0.21 -10.74
N VAL A 210 -6.41 1.41 -10.76
CA VAL A 210 -5.89 2.14 -9.58
C VAL A 210 -6.75 3.34 -9.26
N ALA A 211 -6.66 3.83 -8.02
CA ALA A 211 -7.36 5.08 -7.66
C ALA A 211 -6.68 6.28 -8.32
N ALA A 212 -7.48 7.19 -8.87
CA ALA A 212 -7.02 8.41 -9.52
C ALA A 212 -6.45 9.44 -8.51
N GLY A 213 -6.77 9.29 -7.22
CA GLY A 213 -6.48 10.27 -6.17
C GLY A 213 -5.07 10.86 -6.20
N PRO A 214 -3.99 10.05 -6.20
CA PRO A 214 -2.62 10.57 -6.20
C PRO A 214 -2.33 11.52 -7.38
N ALA A 215 -2.73 11.11 -8.59
CA ALA A 215 -2.53 11.93 -9.79
C ALA A 215 -3.38 13.21 -9.77
N VAL A 216 -4.63 13.09 -9.34
CA VAL A 216 -5.55 14.22 -9.26
C VAL A 216 -5.03 15.29 -8.31
N ILE A 217 -4.71 14.92 -7.05
CA ILE A 217 -4.24 15.91 -6.07
C ILE A 217 -2.89 16.52 -6.43
N ALA A 218 -1.98 15.74 -7.03
CA ALA A 218 -0.69 16.28 -7.48
C ALA A 218 -0.84 17.29 -8.61
N LEU A 219 -1.68 16.99 -9.62
CA LEU A 219 -1.96 17.92 -10.71
C LEU A 219 -2.69 19.18 -10.22
N ASP A 220 -3.69 19.05 -9.35
CA ASP A 220 -4.47 20.19 -8.83
C ASP A 220 -3.63 21.11 -7.93
N SER A 221 -2.68 20.55 -7.21
CA SER A 221 -1.78 21.31 -6.32
C SER A 221 -0.51 21.79 -7.03
N HIS A 222 -0.28 21.43 -8.28
CA HIS A 222 0.97 21.71 -9.01
C HIS A 222 2.22 21.26 -8.23
N LEU A 223 2.12 20.13 -7.54
CA LEU A 223 3.19 19.54 -6.76
C LEU A 223 3.70 18.28 -7.44
N PRO A 224 5.00 18.00 -7.36
CA PRO A 224 5.55 16.75 -7.87
C PRO A 224 4.98 15.55 -7.08
N LEU A 225 4.65 14.48 -7.80
CA LEU A 225 4.17 13.24 -7.20
C LEU A 225 5.35 12.34 -6.81
N TYR A 226 5.29 11.77 -5.64
CA TYR A 226 6.24 10.75 -5.19
C TYR A 226 5.57 9.38 -5.10
N THR A 227 6.40 8.34 -5.17
CA THR A 227 5.95 6.95 -5.03
C THR A 227 6.63 6.33 -3.81
N VAL A 228 5.88 5.55 -3.03
CA VAL A 228 6.44 4.87 -1.87
C VAL A 228 6.23 3.37 -1.95
N ASN A 229 7.32 2.63 -1.75
CA ASN A 229 7.35 1.21 -1.53
C ASN A 229 7.80 0.91 -0.09
N MET A 230 7.05 0.07 0.62
CA MET A 230 7.37 -0.36 1.98
C MET A 230 7.70 -1.84 2.02
N TYR A 231 8.90 -2.21 2.43
CA TYR A 231 9.29 -3.61 2.54
C TYR A 231 10.11 -3.90 3.78
N ARG A 232 10.07 -5.15 4.22
CA ARG A 232 10.71 -5.57 5.45
C ARG A 232 12.22 -5.69 5.30
N GLU A 233 12.93 -5.32 6.35
CA GLU A 233 14.35 -5.59 6.50
C GLU A 233 14.64 -6.35 7.81
N ARG A 234 15.78 -7.02 7.87
CA ARG A 234 16.28 -7.63 9.10
C ARG A 234 17.19 -6.66 9.84
N LEU A 235 16.78 -6.29 11.05
CA LEU A 235 17.58 -5.44 11.91
C LEU A 235 18.71 -6.23 12.58
N THR A 236 19.87 -5.57 12.69
CA THR A 236 21.07 -6.09 13.35
C THR A 236 21.69 -5.00 14.24
N GLY A 237 22.66 -5.37 15.09
CA GLY A 237 23.40 -4.44 15.94
C GLY A 237 22.50 -3.53 16.78
N ASP A 238 22.90 -2.29 16.91
CA ASP A 238 22.24 -1.30 17.77
C ASP A 238 20.79 -1.00 17.35
N ARG A 239 20.49 -0.97 16.05
CA ARG A 239 19.12 -0.77 15.59
C ARG A 239 18.19 -1.87 16.08
N ARG A 240 18.64 -3.13 16.05
CA ARG A 240 17.85 -4.26 16.58
C ARG A 240 17.61 -4.10 18.09
N HIS A 241 18.63 -3.67 18.81
CA HIS A 241 18.53 -3.45 20.27
C HIS A 241 17.53 -2.33 20.58
N GLN A 242 17.67 -1.18 19.93
CA GLN A 242 16.77 -0.04 20.08
C GLN A 242 15.32 -0.37 19.65
N ALA A 243 15.15 -1.07 18.54
CA ALA A 243 13.83 -1.47 18.04
C ALA A 243 13.13 -2.51 18.94
N GLY A 244 13.87 -3.26 19.77
CA GLY A 244 13.37 -4.38 20.57
C GLY A 244 12.89 -5.58 19.74
N THR A 245 13.26 -5.64 18.43
CA THR A 245 12.82 -6.67 17.49
C THR A 245 13.85 -6.83 16.36
N PRO A 246 13.99 -8.03 15.76
CA PRO A 246 14.83 -8.22 14.58
C PRO A 246 14.17 -7.74 13.27
N LEU A 247 12.94 -7.22 13.32
CA LEU A 247 12.17 -6.80 12.16
C LEU A 247 12.11 -5.29 12.07
N GLY A 248 12.40 -4.76 10.88
CA GLY A 248 12.26 -3.36 10.52
C GLY A 248 11.75 -3.19 9.10
N TYR A 249 11.66 -1.96 8.66
CA TYR A 249 11.13 -1.59 7.35
C TYR A 249 12.01 -0.55 6.67
N ILE A 250 12.06 -0.68 5.35
CA ILE A 250 12.60 0.34 4.47
C ILE A 250 11.39 1.05 3.84
N CYS A 251 11.37 2.38 3.96
CA CYS A 251 10.46 3.27 3.25
C CYS A 251 11.22 3.80 2.02
N SER A 252 11.07 3.11 0.88
CA SER A 252 11.67 3.55 -0.37
C SER A 252 10.80 4.61 -0.99
N ILE A 253 11.34 5.81 -1.12
CA ILE A 253 10.68 6.98 -1.71
C ILE A 253 11.32 7.21 -3.07
N ASP A 254 10.55 7.09 -4.13
CA ASP A 254 10.99 7.28 -5.51
C ASP A 254 10.31 8.50 -6.13
N GLY A 255 10.94 9.12 -7.09
CA GLY A 255 10.50 10.36 -7.71
C GLY A 255 11.57 11.47 -7.57
N PRO A 256 11.19 12.75 -7.71
CA PRO A 256 9.85 13.26 -8.03
C PRO A 256 9.39 12.93 -9.46
N ILE A 257 8.09 12.77 -9.65
CA ILE A 257 7.45 12.79 -10.96
C ILE A 257 6.94 14.22 -11.16
N ASP A 258 7.52 14.93 -12.12
CA ASP A 258 7.20 16.31 -12.39
C ASP A 258 5.81 16.43 -13.04
N THR A 259 4.88 17.14 -12.39
CA THR A 259 3.53 17.34 -12.89
C THR A 259 3.46 18.36 -14.04
N ASP A 260 4.47 19.22 -14.20
CA ASP A 260 4.52 20.20 -15.29
C ASP A 260 4.60 19.51 -16.66
N ALA A 261 5.16 18.32 -16.72
CA ALA A 261 5.22 17.50 -17.94
C ALA A 261 3.83 17.12 -18.50
N PHE A 262 2.78 17.18 -17.68
CA PHE A 262 1.41 16.79 -18.03
C PHE A 262 0.45 17.97 -18.19
N GLN A 263 0.86 19.21 -17.93
CA GLN A 263 -0.01 20.39 -17.94
C GLN A 263 -0.61 20.74 -19.31
N GLY A 264 0.05 20.35 -20.39
CA GLY A 264 -0.44 20.59 -21.77
C GLY A 264 -1.49 19.58 -22.26
N LEU A 265 -1.77 18.54 -21.48
CA LEU A 265 -2.67 17.46 -21.85
C LEU A 265 -4.11 17.74 -21.42
N PRO A 266 -5.13 17.18 -22.12
CA PRO A 266 -6.48 17.10 -21.60
C PRO A 266 -6.48 16.45 -20.21
N ARG A 267 -7.33 16.94 -19.29
CA ARG A 267 -7.34 16.53 -17.88
C ARG A 267 -7.33 15.02 -17.67
N ASP A 268 -8.21 14.30 -18.36
CA ASP A 268 -8.33 12.85 -18.21
C ASP A 268 -7.04 12.13 -18.68
N GLN A 269 -6.42 12.63 -19.74
CA GLN A 269 -5.15 12.12 -20.23
C GLN A 269 -4.01 12.41 -19.25
N ALA A 270 -3.93 13.62 -18.69
CA ALA A 270 -2.93 13.96 -17.69
C ALA A 270 -3.03 13.05 -16.45
N VAL A 271 -4.25 12.80 -15.96
CA VAL A 271 -4.51 11.87 -14.84
C VAL A 271 -4.10 10.43 -15.21
N GLN A 272 -4.43 10.00 -16.42
CA GLN A 272 -4.07 8.68 -16.93
C GLN A 272 -2.55 8.48 -17.00
N GLU A 273 -1.83 9.40 -17.62
CA GLU A 273 -0.38 9.30 -17.83
C GLU A 273 0.40 9.45 -16.52
N LEU A 274 -0.01 10.38 -15.64
CA LEU A 274 0.60 10.51 -14.32
C LEU A 274 0.33 9.28 -13.44
N SER A 275 -0.88 8.69 -13.56
CA SER A 275 -1.20 7.43 -12.88
C SER A 275 -0.32 6.29 -13.38
N GLN A 276 -0.06 6.19 -14.69
CA GLN A 276 0.85 5.20 -15.23
C GLN A 276 2.28 5.41 -14.71
N ALA A 277 2.76 6.66 -14.68
CA ALA A 277 4.12 6.97 -14.27
C ALA A 277 4.40 6.56 -12.81
N TRP A 278 3.50 6.86 -11.87
CA TRP A 278 3.72 6.41 -10.49
C TRP A 278 3.56 4.90 -10.33
N VAL A 279 2.66 4.25 -11.09
CA VAL A 279 2.49 2.79 -11.05
C VAL A 279 3.72 2.08 -11.61
N ASP A 280 4.40 2.64 -12.60
CA ASP A 280 5.65 2.08 -13.13
C ASP A 280 6.74 2.03 -12.04
N GLN A 281 6.90 3.12 -11.28
CA GLN A 281 7.84 3.15 -10.15
C GLN A 281 7.41 2.17 -9.05
N TRP A 282 6.14 2.21 -8.63
CA TRP A 282 5.60 1.35 -7.58
C TRP A 282 5.70 -0.12 -7.94
N SER A 283 5.35 -0.49 -9.16
CA SER A 283 5.37 -1.89 -9.61
C SER A 283 6.78 -2.47 -9.66
N SER A 284 7.80 -1.64 -9.92
CA SER A 284 9.20 -2.04 -9.85
C SER A 284 9.58 -2.49 -8.43
N GLY A 285 9.24 -1.70 -7.41
CA GLY A 285 9.49 -2.06 -6.01
C GLY A 285 8.70 -3.30 -5.54
N ILE A 286 7.47 -3.49 -6.06
CA ILE A 286 6.70 -4.72 -5.81
C ILE A 286 7.38 -5.95 -6.43
N ARG A 287 7.97 -5.84 -7.64
CA ARG A 287 8.73 -6.95 -8.25
C ARG A 287 9.93 -7.37 -7.41
N GLU A 288 10.58 -6.43 -6.75
CA GLU A 288 11.74 -6.70 -5.88
C GLU A 288 11.33 -7.34 -4.56
N HIS A 289 10.19 -6.95 -3.99
CA HIS A 289 9.69 -7.40 -2.68
C HIS A 289 8.24 -7.89 -2.75
N PRO A 290 7.92 -8.88 -3.60
CA PRO A 290 6.54 -9.31 -3.84
C PRO A 290 5.84 -9.88 -2.60
N GLU A 291 6.61 -10.47 -1.68
CA GLU A 291 6.06 -11.00 -0.43
C GLU A 291 5.61 -9.94 0.59
N ASP A 292 5.93 -8.68 0.35
CA ASP A 292 5.47 -7.59 1.22
C ASP A 292 4.23 -6.87 0.66
N TRP A 293 3.76 -7.25 -0.52
CA TRP A 293 2.51 -6.73 -1.08
C TRP A 293 1.30 -7.52 -0.59
N HIS A 294 0.40 -6.83 0.12
CA HIS A 294 -0.73 -7.42 0.85
C HIS A 294 -2.02 -7.44 0.02
N MET A 295 -1.92 -7.83 -1.25
CA MET A 295 -3.07 -7.84 -2.15
C MET A 295 -3.74 -9.24 -2.19
N LEU A 296 -4.71 -9.43 -1.27
CA LEU A 296 -5.51 -10.64 -1.16
C LEU A 296 -6.84 -10.57 -1.95
N GLN A 297 -7.05 -9.50 -2.70
CA GLN A 297 -8.23 -9.26 -3.52
C GLN A 297 -7.86 -9.23 -4.99
N PRO A 298 -8.77 -9.57 -5.92
CA PRO A 298 -8.48 -9.51 -7.35
C PRO A 298 -8.28 -8.05 -7.79
N ILE A 299 -7.22 -7.79 -8.55
CA ILE A 299 -6.93 -6.46 -9.11
C ILE A 299 -6.64 -6.51 -10.61
N PHE A 300 -6.15 -7.65 -11.12
CA PHE A 300 -5.88 -7.80 -12.54
C PHE A 300 -7.18 -7.93 -13.32
N ILE A 301 -7.30 -7.13 -14.38
CA ILE A 301 -8.55 -7.05 -15.17
C ILE A 301 -8.91 -8.42 -15.78
N GLU A 302 -7.91 -9.23 -16.11
CA GLU A 302 -8.10 -10.58 -16.62
C GLU A 302 -8.67 -11.57 -15.59
N ASP A 303 -8.58 -11.28 -14.29
CA ASP A 303 -9.15 -12.09 -13.20
C ASP A 303 -10.55 -11.60 -12.75
N LEU A 304 -11.01 -10.45 -13.29
CA LEU A 304 -12.26 -9.82 -12.92
C LEU A 304 -13.38 -10.14 -13.92
N ASP A 305 -14.62 -10.07 -13.46
CA ASP A 305 -15.79 -10.13 -14.33
C ASP A 305 -16.02 -8.76 -14.98
N LEU A 306 -15.66 -8.66 -16.26
CA LEU A 306 -15.77 -7.40 -17.01
C LEU A 306 -17.21 -6.89 -17.13
N SER A 307 -18.22 -7.77 -17.04
CA SER A 307 -19.64 -7.35 -17.10
C SER A 307 -20.08 -6.54 -15.89
N ARG A 308 -19.32 -6.63 -14.80
CA ARG A 308 -19.55 -5.88 -13.55
C ARG A 308 -18.70 -4.61 -13.43
N MET A 309 -17.81 -4.39 -14.40
CA MET A 309 -16.94 -3.23 -14.39
C MET A 309 -17.54 -2.09 -15.22
N HIS A 310 -17.38 -0.86 -14.74
CA HIS A 310 -17.81 0.32 -15.46
C HIS A 310 -16.73 0.77 -16.47
N ALA A 311 -17.18 1.10 -17.67
CA ALA A 311 -16.39 1.80 -18.69
C ALA A 311 -15.02 1.17 -18.99
N VAL A 312 -14.96 -0.17 -19.11
CA VAL A 312 -13.73 -0.85 -19.57
C VAL A 312 -13.49 -0.47 -21.04
N PRO A 313 -12.35 0.16 -21.38
CA PRO A 313 -12.05 0.50 -22.77
C PRO A 313 -12.04 -0.74 -23.68
N GLU A 314 -12.50 -0.57 -24.91
CA GLU A 314 -12.65 -1.68 -25.88
C GLU A 314 -11.32 -2.40 -26.15
N HIS A 315 -10.22 -1.65 -26.29
CA HIS A 315 -8.90 -2.22 -26.51
C HIS A 315 -8.42 -3.10 -25.33
N ILE A 316 -8.76 -2.71 -24.08
CA ILE A 316 -8.44 -3.52 -22.88
C ILE A 316 -9.30 -4.78 -22.86
N SER A 317 -10.59 -4.65 -23.14
CA SER A 317 -11.51 -5.79 -23.22
C SER A 317 -11.08 -6.81 -24.28
N ALA A 318 -10.66 -6.35 -25.45
CA ALA A 318 -10.15 -7.18 -26.54
C ALA A 318 -8.85 -7.90 -26.14
N GLU A 319 -7.88 -7.17 -25.56
CA GLU A 319 -6.61 -7.76 -25.11
C GLU A 319 -6.83 -8.84 -24.02
N VAL A 320 -7.65 -8.55 -23.05
CA VAL A 320 -8.00 -9.49 -21.95
C VAL A 320 -8.73 -10.72 -22.51
N GLY A 321 -9.64 -10.53 -23.47
CA GLY A 321 -10.32 -11.63 -24.17
C GLY A 321 -9.34 -12.58 -24.86
N LEU A 322 -8.35 -12.05 -25.57
CA LEU A 322 -7.29 -12.82 -26.24
C LEU A 322 -6.43 -13.60 -25.23
N ARG A 323 -6.06 -13.00 -24.12
CA ARG A 323 -5.27 -13.66 -23.06
C ARG A 323 -6.04 -14.82 -22.41
N ARG A 324 -7.33 -14.63 -22.11
CA ARG A 324 -8.21 -15.69 -21.56
C ARG A 324 -8.37 -16.85 -22.55
N GLY A 325 -8.49 -16.57 -23.84
CA GLY A 325 -8.53 -17.58 -24.90
C GLY A 325 -7.27 -18.45 -24.95
N LYS A 326 -6.09 -17.83 -24.92
CA LYS A 326 -4.79 -18.54 -24.87
C LYS A 326 -4.62 -19.41 -23.62
N ALA A 327 -5.03 -18.91 -22.45
CA ALA A 327 -4.93 -19.66 -21.20
C ALA A 327 -5.83 -20.92 -21.17
N ARG A 328 -6.97 -20.89 -21.86
CA ARG A 328 -7.87 -22.06 -22.00
C ARG A 328 -7.32 -23.08 -23.01
N GLY A 329 -6.73 -22.63 -24.11
CA GLY A 329 -6.12 -23.50 -25.13
C GLY A 329 -4.89 -24.27 -24.66
N ASN A 330 -4.13 -23.74 -23.69
CA ASN A 330 -2.96 -24.41 -23.11
C ASN A 330 -3.31 -25.43 -21.98
N ARG A 331 -4.57 -25.56 -21.61
CA ARG A 331 -5.06 -26.52 -20.59
C ARG A 331 -5.80 -27.71 -21.20
N SER A 332 -5.99 -27.72 -22.50
CA SER A 332 -6.49 -28.85 -23.31
C SER A 332 -5.33 -29.63 -23.94
#